data_8774411467ec063f356350eaacdb8f7f
#
_entry.id   8774411467ec063f356350eaacdb8f7f
#
_cell.length_a   1.000
_cell.length_b   1.000
_cell.length_c   1.000
_cell.angle_alpha   90.00
_cell.angle_beta   90.00
_cell.angle_gamma   90.00
#
_symmetry.space_group_name_H-M   'P 1'
#
loop_
_entity.id
_entity.type
_entity.pdbx_description
1 polymer ?
#
loop_
_entity_poly.entity_id
_entity_poly.type
_entity_poly.pdbx_seq_one_letter_code
_entity_poly.pdbx_strand_id
1 'polypeptide(L)'
;PDVLERYGRRFQHILVDEYQDTNLLQAEIVELLASRNGRNLMVVGDDAQSIYAFRGAHYDNIFRFPERNPGTEIFRLEITYRSTPQILDFTNASIGNNRSQYPKTLQPTRPDGPKPFLIPVEDVYQEARFVAQRVLELRDEGVPLSRIAVLYRAHSHSMVFQGELARRGIPYEVRSGLRFFEQAHIKDVLAYLRILHNPYDEVAWRRVLLTLPGVGNVRAARIWERIASSSDPLQELGRAGDFLPSSVLPSWERFAGDVEALREAQDRGPGMLLELVLGSGYRDYLHMAYENPDSRLEDLYQLAVLARQYETLENFLSELVLLGELYGQEVRPVVVDPGRLVLSSVHQAKGLEWWAVFVLRMAEGCFPSPMALREEEGEEEERRVFYVATTRAQQELYLLYPITDYTPSGSVVLLGPSRFIREVEESLYQVVQVKEE
;
A
#
# COMPACT_ATOMS: atom_id res chain seq x y z
N PRO A 1 29.77 21.53 18.02
CA PRO A 1 30.35 22.75 17.44
C PRO A 1 31.29 22.44 16.27
N ASP A 2 32.23 21.52 16.39
CA ASP A 2 33.24 21.24 15.34
C ASP A 2 32.68 20.65 14.06
N VAL A 3 31.67 19.79 14.17
CA VAL A 3 31.00 19.16 13.01
C VAL A 3 30.22 20.22 12.23
N LEU A 4 29.47 21.07 12.92
CA LEU A 4 28.69 22.16 12.30
C LEU A 4 29.61 23.17 11.60
N GLU A 5 30.71 23.57 12.27
CA GLU A 5 31.69 24.49 11.70
C GLU A 5 32.32 23.92 10.42
N ARG A 6 32.72 22.64 10.48
CA ARG A 6 33.36 21.94 9.35
C ARG A 6 32.45 21.84 8.12
N TYR A 7 31.20 21.39 8.31
CA TYR A 7 30.28 21.17 7.20
C TYR A 7 29.59 22.45 6.74
N GLY A 8 29.24 23.37 7.66
CA GLY A 8 28.64 24.64 7.32
C GLY A 8 29.55 25.55 6.49
N ARG A 9 30.88 25.50 6.74
CA ARG A 9 31.86 26.20 5.86
C ARG A 9 32.11 25.50 4.55
N ARG A 10 31.92 24.17 4.48
CA ARG A 10 32.13 23.39 3.26
C ARG A 10 31.02 23.58 2.23
N PHE A 11 29.77 23.62 2.69
CA PHE A 11 28.60 23.76 1.83
C PHE A 11 28.20 25.23 1.73
N GLN A 12 28.67 25.91 0.70
CA GLN A 12 28.38 27.33 0.48
C GLN A 12 26.99 27.59 -0.10
N HIS A 13 26.39 26.59 -0.76
CA HIS A 13 25.04 26.60 -1.29
C HIS A 13 24.36 25.30 -0.88
N ILE A 14 23.16 25.39 -0.36
CA ILE A 14 22.32 24.24 0.02
C ILE A 14 21.03 24.33 -0.77
N LEU A 15 20.73 23.27 -1.53
CA LEU A 15 19.49 23.12 -2.27
C LEU A 15 18.82 21.85 -1.79
N VAL A 16 17.55 21.96 -1.39
CA VAL A 16 16.75 20.85 -0.89
C VAL A 16 15.53 20.71 -1.78
N ASP A 17 15.40 19.54 -2.40
CA ASP A 17 14.22 19.18 -3.18
C ASP A 17 13.23 18.39 -2.31
N GLU A 18 11.97 18.33 -2.71
CA GLU A 18 10.88 17.65 -1.99
C GLU A 18 10.82 18.05 -0.50
N TYR A 19 10.99 19.34 -0.21
CA TYR A 19 11.12 19.83 1.17
C TYR A 19 9.91 19.53 2.05
N GLN A 20 8.72 19.39 1.48
CA GLN A 20 7.48 18.98 2.18
C GLN A 20 7.56 17.58 2.78
N ASP A 21 8.50 16.73 2.34
CA ASP A 21 8.69 15.37 2.84
C ASP A 21 9.72 15.29 3.98
N THR A 22 10.30 16.42 4.37
CA THR A 22 11.28 16.46 5.45
C THR A 22 10.62 16.34 6.83
N ASN A 23 11.26 15.59 7.73
CA ASN A 23 10.90 15.62 9.15
C ASN A 23 11.52 16.83 9.86
N LEU A 24 11.09 17.07 11.11
CA LEU A 24 11.57 18.21 11.91
C LEU A 24 13.10 18.21 12.09
N LEU A 25 13.69 17.03 12.31
CA LEU A 25 15.14 16.91 12.50
C LEU A 25 15.91 17.22 11.20
N GLN A 26 15.43 16.75 10.07
CA GLN A 26 16.03 17.04 8.76
C GLN A 26 15.96 18.54 8.45
N ALA A 27 14.82 19.17 8.70
CA ALA A 27 14.67 20.62 8.51
C ALA A 27 15.65 21.40 9.42
N GLU A 28 15.79 21.00 10.69
CA GLU A 28 16.74 21.62 11.63
C GLU A 28 18.19 21.45 11.17
N ILE A 29 18.58 20.27 10.70
CA ILE A 29 19.94 20.02 10.17
C ILE A 29 20.24 20.95 8.99
N VAL A 30 19.30 21.12 8.08
CA VAL A 30 19.44 22.01 6.92
C VAL A 30 19.62 23.47 7.37
N GLU A 31 18.81 23.93 8.30
CA GLU A 31 18.88 25.30 8.84
C GLU A 31 20.18 25.54 9.60
N LEU A 32 20.63 24.59 10.42
CA LEU A 32 21.92 24.67 11.12
C LEU A 32 23.08 24.77 10.14
N LEU A 33 23.12 23.96 9.10
CA LEU A 33 24.15 24.05 8.08
C LEU A 33 24.14 25.40 7.36
N ALA A 34 22.94 25.90 6.99
CA ALA A 34 22.77 27.18 6.34
C ALA A 34 23.15 28.38 7.22
N SER A 35 23.08 28.23 8.56
CA SER A 35 23.50 29.28 9.48
C SER A 35 24.99 29.66 9.38
N ARG A 36 25.82 28.83 8.74
CA ARG A 36 27.26 29.01 8.60
C ARG A 36 27.73 29.40 7.20
N ASN A 37 26.81 29.44 6.23
CA ASN A 37 27.12 29.76 4.82
C ASN A 37 26.49 31.07 4.34
N GLY A 38 26.07 31.95 5.26
CA GLY A 38 25.35 33.20 4.93
C GLY A 38 23.88 32.98 4.58
N ARG A 39 23.30 31.84 4.98
CA ARG A 39 21.91 31.42 4.67
C ARG A 39 21.64 31.24 3.17
N ASN A 40 22.67 30.82 2.42
CA ASN A 40 22.51 30.44 1.01
C ASN A 40 21.75 29.10 0.93
N LEU A 41 20.46 29.16 1.16
CA LEU A 41 19.57 28.02 1.22
C LEU A 41 18.39 28.22 0.26
N MET A 42 18.16 27.26 -0.59
CA MET A 42 16.99 27.15 -1.45
C MET A 42 16.27 25.85 -1.17
N VAL A 43 14.96 25.91 -1.02
CA VAL A 43 14.11 24.73 -0.89
C VAL A 43 13.10 24.71 -2.04
N VAL A 44 12.82 23.53 -2.56
CA VAL A 44 11.80 23.29 -3.57
C VAL A 44 10.86 22.24 -3.01
N GLY A 45 9.56 22.44 -3.19
CA GLY A 45 8.57 21.50 -2.72
C GLY A 45 7.17 21.83 -3.23
N ASP A 46 6.30 20.86 -3.08
CA ASP A 46 4.89 20.92 -3.44
C ASP A 46 4.05 20.42 -2.25
N ASP A 47 3.41 21.34 -1.54
CA ASP A 47 2.55 21.04 -0.39
C ASP A 47 1.43 20.04 -0.73
N ALA A 48 0.87 20.11 -1.95
CA ALA A 48 -0.15 19.17 -2.41
C ALA A 48 0.39 17.76 -2.67
N GLN A 49 1.72 17.56 -2.65
CA GLN A 49 2.37 16.24 -2.76
C GLN A 49 2.97 15.74 -1.43
N SER A 50 2.64 16.38 -0.29
CA SER A 50 3.05 15.91 1.03
C SER A 50 2.17 14.72 1.47
N ILE A 51 2.69 13.50 1.28
CA ILE A 51 1.98 12.23 1.52
C ILE A 51 2.77 11.24 2.39
N TYR A 52 3.79 11.70 3.12
CA TYR A 52 4.66 10.86 3.94
C TYR A 52 4.59 11.20 5.43
N ALA A 53 3.46 11.74 5.94
CA ALA A 53 3.28 12.02 7.36
C ALA A 53 3.46 10.76 8.22
N PHE A 54 3.00 9.59 7.75
CA PHE A 54 3.21 8.28 8.39
C PHE A 54 4.68 7.87 8.54
N ARG A 55 5.63 8.55 7.86
CA ARG A 55 7.09 8.40 8.01
C ARG A 55 7.72 9.52 8.82
N GLY A 56 6.89 10.36 9.46
CA GLY A 56 7.32 11.49 10.25
C GLY A 56 7.64 12.75 9.42
N ALA A 57 7.27 12.80 8.13
CA ALA A 57 7.31 14.04 7.37
C ALA A 57 6.37 15.06 8.03
N HIS A 58 6.83 16.30 8.10
CA HIS A 58 6.06 17.36 8.73
C HIS A 58 5.76 18.45 7.70
N TYR A 59 4.57 18.38 7.12
CA TYR A 59 4.19 19.24 6.00
C TYR A 59 4.25 20.74 6.34
N ASP A 60 4.06 21.12 7.60
CA ASP A 60 4.25 22.48 8.10
C ASP A 60 5.65 23.05 7.85
N ASN A 61 6.66 22.20 7.64
CA ASN A 61 8.03 22.66 7.40
C ASN A 61 8.09 23.63 6.21
N ILE A 62 7.34 23.36 5.13
CA ILE A 62 7.35 24.20 3.93
C ILE A 62 6.63 25.54 4.20
N PHE A 63 5.55 25.54 4.99
CA PHE A 63 4.82 26.78 5.33
C PHE A 63 5.60 27.66 6.29
N ARG A 64 6.27 27.06 7.28
CA ARG A 64 7.06 27.78 8.29
C ARG A 64 8.46 28.16 7.80
N PHE A 65 8.87 27.72 6.63
CA PHE A 65 10.20 28.02 6.10
C PHE A 65 10.45 29.55 5.97
N PRO A 66 9.54 30.37 5.41
CA PRO A 66 9.74 31.81 5.34
C PRO A 66 9.78 32.50 6.71
N GLU A 67 9.04 31.97 7.71
CA GLU A 67 9.04 32.50 9.08
C GLU A 67 10.37 32.25 9.77
N ARG A 68 10.95 31.05 9.58
CA ARG A 68 12.26 30.66 10.15
C ARG A 68 13.42 31.32 9.41
N ASN A 69 13.23 31.68 8.14
CA ASN A 69 14.25 32.30 7.28
C ASN A 69 13.74 33.65 6.76
N PRO A 70 13.79 34.72 7.60
CA PRO A 70 13.35 36.05 7.16
C PRO A 70 14.09 36.56 5.94
N GLY A 71 13.37 37.13 5.00
CA GLY A 71 13.91 37.56 3.70
C GLY A 71 13.84 36.52 2.60
N THR A 72 13.16 35.37 2.86
CA THR A 72 12.89 34.36 1.83
C THR A 72 12.04 34.94 0.70
N GLU A 73 12.49 34.77 -0.54
CA GLU A 73 11.69 35.05 -1.74
C GLU A 73 10.97 33.77 -2.18
N ILE A 74 9.67 33.86 -2.46
CA ILE A 74 8.83 32.73 -2.85
C ILE A 74 8.51 32.83 -4.33
N PHE A 75 8.92 31.82 -5.09
CA PHE A 75 8.60 31.65 -6.51
C PHE A 75 7.62 30.51 -6.68
N ARG A 76 6.64 30.65 -7.59
CA ARG A 76 5.66 29.60 -7.90
C ARG A 76 5.89 29.08 -9.31
N LEU A 77 5.94 27.76 -9.42
CA LEU A 77 6.02 27.07 -10.71
C LEU A 77 4.62 26.52 -11.01
N GLU A 78 3.86 27.23 -11.84
CA GLU A 78 2.47 26.90 -12.14
C GLU A 78 2.29 26.29 -13.54
N ILE A 79 3.32 26.28 -14.37
CA ILE A 79 3.27 25.70 -15.72
C ILE A 79 3.66 24.23 -15.65
N THR A 80 2.80 23.36 -16.17
CA THR A 80 3.06 21.91 -16.23
C THR A 80 3.09 21.40 -17.67
N TYR A 81 4.02 20.49 -17.93
CA TYR A 81 4.22 19.83 -19.23
C TYR A 81 3.73 18.38 -19.23
N ARG A 82 3.18 17.90 -18.08
CA ARG A 82 2.85 16.49 -17.88
C ARG A 82 1.47 16.13 -18.42
N SER A 83 0.44 16.75 -17.92
CA SER A 83 -0.96 16.32 -18.08
C SER A 83 -1.73 17.21 -19.05
N THR A 84 -2.78 16.66 -19.64
CA THR A 84 -3.75 17.41 -20.47
C THR A 84 -4.55 18.40 -19.62
N PRO A 85 -5.14 19.46 -20.22
CA PRO A 85 -6.00 20.42 -19.50
C PRO A 85 -7.10 19.75 -18.71
N GLN A 86 -7.79 18.75 -19.29
CA GLN A 86 -8.94 18.08 -18.68
C GLN A 86 -8.57 17.30 -17.40
N ILE A 87 -7.39 16.69 -17.38
CA ILE A 87 -6.87 16.03 -16.17
C ILE A 87 -6.54 17.07 -15.11
N LEU A 88 -5.94 18.20 -15.50
CA LEU A 88 -5.57 19.27 -14.57
C LEU A 88 -6.78 19.99 -13.98
N ASP A 89 -7.79 20.27 -14.78
CA ASP A 89 -9.02 20.90 -14.29
C ASP A 89 -9.69 20.02 -13.23
N PHE A 90 -9.75 18.71 -13.46
CA PHE A 90 -10.26 17.76 -12.49
C PHE A 90 -9.42 17.72 -11.20
N THR A 91 -8.09 17.63 -11.32
CA THR A 91 -7.20 17.56 -10.15
C THR A 91 -7.13 18.86 -9.37
N ASN A 92 -7.12 20.02 -10.05
CA ASN A 92 -7.16 21.33 -9.39
C ASN A 92 -8.47 21.51 -8.64
N ALA A 93 -9.61 21.07 -9.19
CA ALA A 93 -10.91 21.14 -8.53
C ALA A 93 -10.96 20.32 -7.24
N SER A 94 -10.40 19.11 -7.23
CA SER A 94 -10.36 18.28 -6.03
C SER A 94 -9.40 18.85 -4.97
N ILE A 95 -8.14 19.14 -5.31
CA ILE A 95 -7.15 19.61 -4.34
C ILE A 95 -7.52 20.99 -3.76
N GLY A 96 -8.27 21.79 -4.52
CA GLY A 96 -8.77 23.09 -4.08
C GLY A 96 -9.64 23.05 -2.81
N ASN A 97 -10.16 21.87 -2.43
CA ASN A 97 -10.94 21.67 -1.21
C ASN A 97 -10.07 21.53 0.06
N ASN A 98 -8.75 21.39 -0.05
CA ASN A 98 -7.87 21.47 1.11
C ASN A 98 -7.76 22.91 1.62
N ARG A 99 -7.81 23.07 2.94
CA ARG A 99 -7.74 24.38 3.60
C ARG A 99 -6.31 24.86 3.75
N SER A 100 -5.41 23.95 4.13
CA SER A 100 -4.00 24.24 4.38
C SER A 100 -3.18 23.96 3.13
N GLN A 101 -3.06 24.97 2.25
CA GLN A 101 -2.29 24.87 1.02
C GLN A 101 -1.81 26.24 0.52
N TYR A 102 -0.72 26.25 -0.24
CA TYR A 102 -0.33 27.44 -1.01
C TYR A 102 -1.31 27.63 -2.18
N PRO A 103 -1.87 28.86 -2.35
CA PRO A 103 -2.70 29.13 -3.51
C PRO A 103 -1.89 28.94 -4.81
N LYS A 104 -2.25 27.96 -5.61
CA LYS A 104 -1.66 27.68 -6.91
C LYS A 104 -2.69 27.04 -7.83
N THR A 105 -2.54 27.29 -9.12
CA THR A 105 -3.35 26.64 -10.16
C THR A 105 -2.41 26.21 -11.27
N LEU A 106 -2.28 24.90 -11.46
CA LEU A 106 -1.43 24.37 -12.52
C LEU A 106 -2.04 24.68 -13.89
N GLN A 107 -1.23 25.22 -14.78
CA GLN A 107 -1.59 25.58 -16.15
C GLN A 107 -0.93 24.59 -17.12
N PRO A 108 -1.73 23.94 -18.00
CA PRO A 108 -1.21 22.98 -18.96
C PRO A 108 -0.52 23.66 -20.14
N THR A 109 0.46 22.96 -20.71
CA THR A 109 1.04 23.29 -22.01
C THR A 109 0.68 22.28 -23.08
N ARG A 110 0.07 21.15 -22.69
CA ARG A 110 -0.34 20.08 -23.60
C ARG A 110 -1.66 20.43 -24.29
N PRO A 111 -1.90 19.87 -25.51
CA PRO A 111 -3.18 20.00 -26.17
C PRO A 111 -4.29 19.29 -25.36
N ASP A 112 -5.53 19.60 -25.72
CA ASP A 112 -6.72 18.96 -25.15
C ASP A 112 -6.66 17.43 -25.28
N GLY A 113 -7.17 16.75 -24.25
CA GLY A 113 -7.30 15.32 -24.18
C GLY A 113 -8.70 14.88 -23.73
N PRO A 114 -8.92 13.60 -23.49
CA PRO A 114 -10.17 13.14 -22.92
C PRO A 114 -10.32 13.62 -21.48
N LYS A 115 -11.56 13.80 -21.02
CA LYS A 115 -11.89 13.96 -19.61
C LYS A 115 -11.52 12.69 -18.85
N PRO A 116 -11.16 12.78 -17.56
CA PRO A 116 -11.04 11.60 -16.72
C PRO A 116 -12.29 10.72 -16.79
N PHE A 117 -12.09 9.41 -16.85
CA PHE A 117 -13.18 8.44 -16.92
C PHE A 117 -13.50 7.93 -15.50
N LEU A 118 -14.77 8.04 -15.10
CA LEU A 118 -15.30 7.41 -13.90
C LEU A 118 -16.06 6.15 -14.30
N ILE A 119 -15.64 5.00 -13.75
CA ILE A 119 -16.12 3.69 -14.16
C ILE A 119 -16.69 2.95 -12.94
N PRO A 120 -18.02 3.03 -12.71
CA PRO A 120 -18.68 2.15 -11.79
C PRO A 120 -18.65 0.72 -12.32
N VAL A 121 -18.23 -0.22 -11.48
CA VAL A 121 -18.22 -1.65 -11.77
C VAL A 121 -19.01 -2.40 -10.71
N GLU A 122 -19.49 -3.59 -11.01
CA GLU A 122 -20.30 -4.38 -10.10
C GLU A 122 -19.50 -4.75 -8.84
N ASP A 123 -18.31 -5.32 -9.04
CA ASP A 123 -17.43 -5.79 -7.99
C ASP A 123 -15.94 -5.66 -8.38
N VAL A 124 -15.06 -6.10 -7.51
CA VAL A 124 -13.60 -6.07 -7.72
C VAL A 124 -13.13 -6.99 -8.85
N TYR A 125 -13.90 -8.01 -9.22
CA TYR A 125 -13.57 -8.91 -10.32
C TYR A 125 -13.90 -8.27 -11.65
N GLN A 126 -15.04 -7.58 -11.74
CA GLN A 126 -15.38 -6.79 -12.93
C GLN A 126 -14.38 -5.63 -13.09
N GLU A 127 -13.95 -4.99 -11.96
CA GLU A 127 -12.87 -3.99 -11.97
C GLU A 127 -11.61 -4.54 -12.63
N ALA A 128 -11.16 -5.71 -12.17
CA ALA A 128 -9.96 -6.35 -12.69
C ALA A 128 -10.08 -6.74 -14.17
N ARG A 129 -11.22 -7.32 -14.56
CA ARG A 129 -11.49 -7.69 -15.96
C ARG A 129 -11.51 -6.49 -16.89
N PHE A 130 -12.18 -5.40 -16.48
CA PHE A 130 -12.24 -4.16 -17.25
C PHE A 130 -10.85 -3.56 -17.47
N VAL A 131 -10.08 -3.40 -16.38
CA VAL A 131 -8.73 -2.82 -16.47
C VAL A 131 -7.82 -3.67 -17.36
N ALA A 132 -7.82 -5.00 -17.18
CA ALA A 132 -7.02 -5.90 -18.01
C ALA A 132 -7.40 -5.82 -19.49
N GLN A 133 -8.70 -5.70 -19.80
CA GLN A 133 -9.19 -5.55 -21.17
C GLN A 133 -8.75 -4.20 -21.76
N ARG A 134 -8.95 -3.08 -21.04
CA ARG A 134 -8.56 -1.75 -21.54
C ARG A 134 -7.05 -1.61 -21.71
N VAL A 135 -6.27 -2.23 -20.87
CA VAL A 135 -4.80 -2.30 -21.02
C VAL A 135 -4.39 -2.99 -22.31
N LEU A 136 -5.07 -4.09 -22.67
CA LEU A 136 -4.82 -4.78 -23.95
C LEU A 136 -5.22 -3.94 -25.15
N GLU A 137 -6.36 -3.26 -25.08
CA GLU A 137 -6.81 -2.32 -26.12
C GLU A 137 -5.81 -1.19 -26.34
N LEU A 138 -5.37 -0.53 -25.26
CA LEU A 138 -4.36 0.53 -25.33
C LEU A 138 -3.05 0.02 -25.94
N ARG A 139 -2.62 -1.20 -25.58
CA ARG A 139 -1.46 -1.83 -26.21
C ARG A 139 -1.66 -2.01 -27.71
N ASP A 140 -2.83 -2.48 -28.12
CA ASP A 140 -3.17 -2.70 -29.52
C ASP A 140 -3.34 -1.37 -30.29
N GLU A 141 -3.71 -0.29 -29.59
CA GLU A 141 -3.68 1.10 -30.09
C GLU A 141 -2.24 1.66 -30.18
N GLY A 142 -1.22 0.90 -29.74
CA GLY A 142 0.19 1.26 -29.87
C GLY A 142 0.80 1.90 -28.62
N VAL A 143 0.12 1.91 -27.46
CA VAL A 143 0.66 2.40 -26.20
C VAL A 143 1.49 1.28 -25.55
N PRO A 144 2.80 1.46 -25.35
CA PRO A 144 3.62 0.45 -24.67
C PRO A 144 3.12 0.17 -23.26
N LEU A 145 3.12 -1.08 -22.80
CA LEU A 145 2.69 -1.46 -21.45
C LEU A 145 3.42 -0.68 -20.35
N SER A 146 4.71 -0.39 -20.52
CA SER A 146 5.50 0.43 -19.59
C SER A 146 5.04 1.90 -19.46
N ARG A 147 4.20 2.36 -20.38
CA ARG A 147 3.58 3.68 -20.37
C ARG A 147 2.18 3.67 -19.76
N ILE A 148 1.75 2.54 -19.22
CA ILE A 148 0.47 2.34 -18.54
C ILE A 148 0.74 1.96 -17.10
N ALA A 149 0.06 2.61 -16.15
CA ALA A 149 0.16 2.26 -14.73
C ALA A 149 -1.21 2.00 -14.13
N VAL A 150 -1.21 1.07 -13.18
CA VAL A 150 -2.36 0.79 -12.30
C VAL A 150 -1.96 1.12 -10.88
N LEU A 151 -2.61 2.14 -10.33
CA LEU A 151 -2.31 2.69 -9.01
C LEU A 151 -3.38 2.24 -8.01
N TYR A 152 -2.95 2.04 -6.78
CA TYR A 152 -3.82 1.64 -5.68
C TYR A 152 -3.41 2.28 -4.36
N ARG A 153 -4.38 2.46 -3.44
CA ARG A 153 -4.11 3.03 -2.11
C ARG A 153 -3.43 2.01 -1.19
N ALA A 154 -3.90 0.79 -1.16
CA ALA A 154 -3.34 -0.32 -0.39
C ALA A 154 -2.92 -1.47 -1.33
N HIS A 155 -1.90 -2.24 -0.95
CA HIS A 155 -1.41 -3.38 -1.76
C HIS A 155 -2.48 -4.43 -2.00
N SER A 156 -3.32 -4.67 -1.01
CA SER A 156 -4.47 -5.58 -1.09
C SER A 156 -5.42 -5.25 -2.24
N HIS A 157 -5.57 -3.98 -2.60
CA HIS A 157 -6.43 -3.56 -3.70
C HIS A 157 -5.98 -4.07 -5.08
N SER A 158 -4.73 -4.45 -5.23
CA SER A 158 -4.19 -4.98 -6.49
C SER A 158 -4.27 -6.50 -6.62
N MET A 159 -4.64 -7.24 -5.57
CA MET A 159 -4.54 -8.71 -5.53
C MET A 159 -5.38 -9.39 -6.61
N VAL A 160 -6.67 -9.04 -6.67
CA VAL A 160 -7.59 -9.62 -7.67
C VAL A 160 -7.13 -9.27 -9.08
N PHE A 161 -6.66 -8.04 -9.27
CA PHE A 161 -6.13 -7.60 -10.57
C PHE A 161 -4.86 -8.34 -10.97
N GLN A 162 -3.94 -8.61 -10.03
CA GLN A 162 -2.74 -9.41 -10.30
C GLN A 162 -3.12 -10.83 -10.75
N GLY A 163 -4.10 -11.45 -10.11
CA GLY A 163 -4.65 -12.75 -10.53
C GLY A 163 -5.21 -12.72 -11.97
N GLU A 164 -5.94 -11.66 -12.32
CA GLU A 164 -6.49 -11.49 -13.68
C GLU A 164 -5.39 -11.28 -14.73
N LEU A 165 -4.35 -10.51 -14.41
CA LEU A 165 -3.19 -10.34 -15.30
C LEU A 165 -2.47 -11.67 -15.54
N ALA A 166 -2.26 -12.48 -14.50
CA ALA A 166 -1.65 -13.78 -14.60
C ALA A 166 -2.49 -14.71 -15.49
N ARG A 167 -3.81 -14.76 -15.29
CA ARG A 167 -4.76 -15.55 -16.09
C ARG A 167 -4.74 -15.18 -17.57
N ARG A 168 -4.58 -13.89 -17.90
CA ARG A 168 -4.49 -13.40 -19.29
C ARG A 168 -3.09 -13.40 -19.88
N GLY A 169 -2.06 -13.76 -19.11
CA GLY A 169 -0.67 -13.75 -19.55
C GLY A 169 -0.15 -12.32 -19.84
N ILE A 170 -0.67 -11.29 -19.17
CA ILE A 170 -0.22 -9.91 -19.32
C ILE A 170 1.00 -9.70 -18.44
N PRO A 171 2.18 -9.39 -19.00
CA PRO A 171 3.38 -9.19 -18.21
C PRO A 171 3.30 -7.87 -17.42
N TYR A 172 3.64 -7.90 -16.15
CA TYR A 172 3.64 -6.73 -15.29
C TYR A 172 4.81 -6.70 -14.30
N GLU A 173 5.08 -5.52 -13.76
CA GLU A 173 6.00 -5.31 -12.65
C GLU A 173 5.28 -4.58 -11.51
N VAL A 174 5.58 -4.97 -10.27
CA VAL A 174 5.06 -4.29 -9.08
C VAL A 174 6.17 -3.41 -8.51
N ARG A 175 5.93 -2.09 -8.50
CA ARG A 175 6.87 -1.10 -7.96
C ARG A 175 6.69 -0.86 -6.46
N SER A 176 6.58 -1.91 -5.69
CA SER A 176 6.51 -1.82 -4.24
C SER A 176 7.47 -2.83 -3.66
N GLY A 177 8.70 -2.54 -3.52
CA GLY A 177 9.77 -3.30 -2.86
C GLY A 177 9.55 -4.80 -2.58
N LEU A 178 8.45 -5.19 -1.95
CA LEU A 178 8.03 -6.58 -1.71
C LEU A 178 6.62 -6.78 -2.26
N ARG A 179 6.45 -7.84 -3.03
CA ARG A 179 5.13 -8.29 -3.51
C ARG A 179 4.23 -8.63 -2.32
N PHE A 180 2.92 -8.49 -2.47
CA PHE A 180 1.98 -8.70 -1.37
C PHE A 180 2.24 -10.00 -0.61
N PHE A 181 2.32 -11.13 -1.32
CA PHE A 181 2.56 -12.45 -0.71
C PHE A 181 3.98 -12.67 -0.21
N GLU A 182 4.93 -11.78 -0.53
CA GLU A 182 6.31 -11.83 -0.02
C GLU A 182 6.49 -11.04 1.28
N GLN A 183 5.50 -10.24 1.66
CA GLN A 183 5.56 -9.45 2.87
C GLN A 183 5.60 -10.33 4.12
N ALA A 184 6.37 -9.90 5.13
CA ALA A 184 6.64 -10.72 6.31
C ALA A 184 5.36 -11.08 7.05
N HIS A 185 4.46 -10.11 7.31
CA HIS A 185 3.21 -10.34 8.03
C HIS A 185 2.24 -11.27 7.28
N ILE A 186 2.23 -11.23 5.94
CA ILE A 186 1.45 -12.17 5.13
C ILE A 186 2.01 -13.58 5.28
N LYS A 187 3.34 -13.74 5.15
CA LYS A 187 4.01 -15.03 5.34
C LYS A 187 3.83 -15.59 6.74
N ASP A 188 3.79 -14.73 7.76
CA ASP A 188 3.58 -15.14 9.15
C ASP A 188 2.20 -15.78 9.31
N VAL A 189 1.14 -15.10 8.86
CA VAL A 189 -0.23 -15.59 8.98
C VAL A 189 -0.47 -16.83 8.12
N LEU A 190 0.09 -16.87 6.91
CA LEU A 190 0.05 -18.06 6.07
C LEU A 190 0.79 -19.25 6.70
N ALA A 191 1.80 -19.03 7.53
CA ALA A 191 2.48 -20.10 8.23
C ALA A 191 1.55 -20.81 9.24
N TYR A 192 0.63 -20.09 9.92
CA TYR A 192 -0.42 -20.72 10.75
C TYR A 192 -1.31 -21.64 9.93
N LEU A 193 -1.70 -21.24 8.73
CA LEU A 193 -2.51 -22.09 7.85
C LEU A 193 -1.72 -23.31 7.33
N ARG A 194 -0.44 -23.13 7.05
CA ARG A 194 0.43 -24.22 6.57
C ARG A 194 0.66 -25.28 7.62
N ILE A 195 0.80 -24.93 8.91
CA ILE A 195 0.94 -25.94 9.97
C ILE A 195 -0.36 -26.73 10.19
N LEU A 196 -1.53 -26.17 9.91
CA LEU A 196 -2.79 -26.88 9.93
C LEU A 196 -2.92 -27.86 8.76
N HIS A 197 -2.51 -27.43 7.55
CA HIS A 197 -2.55 -28.25 6.34
C HIS A 197 -1.50 -29.36 6.37
N ASN A 198 -0.28 -29.02 6.78
CA ASN A 198 0.83 -29.96 6.96
C ASN A 198 1.51 -29.77 8.32
N PRO A 199 1.13 -30.55 9.34
CA PRO A 199 1.71 -30.45 10.68
C PRO A 199 3.22 -30.72 10.76
N TYR A 200 3.84 -31.24 9.68
CA TYR A 200 5.28 -31.50 9.60
C TYR A 200 6.05 -30.42 8.80
N ASP A 201 5.43 -29.27 8.51
CA ASP A 201 6.11 -28.16 7.84
C ASP A 201 7.02 -27.39 8.82
N GLU A 202 8.29 -27.81 8.91
CA GLU A 202 9.30 -27.20 9.79
C GLU A 202 9.45 -25.69 9.53
N VAL A 203 9.42 -25.26 8.27
CA VAL A 203 9.61 -23.84 7.91
C VAL A 203 8.45 -22.99 8.46
N ALA A 204 7.23 -23.47 8.31
CA ALA A 204 6.05 -22.80 8.86
C ALA A 204 6.09 -22.78 10.40
N TRP A 205 6.41 -23.90 11.04
CA TRP A 205 6.56 -23.95 12.50
C TRP A 205 7.60 -22.99 13.03
N ARG A 206 8.81 -23.01 12.48
CA ARG A 206 9.87 -22.08 12.90
C ARG A 206 9.42 -20.62 12.78
N ARG A 207 8.70 -20.30 11.69
CA ARG A 207 8.21 -18.96 11.48
C ARG A 207 7.19 -18.53 12.54
N VAL A 208 6.19 -19.37 12.81
CA VAL A 208 5.17 -19.08 13.83
C VAL A 208 5.78 -19.00 15.23
N LEU A 209 6.65 -19.94 15.59
CA LEU A 209 7.29 -19.97 16.90
C LEU A 209 8.13 -18.70 17.20
N LEU A 210 8.75 -18.10 16.18
CA LEU A 210 9.53 -16.88 16.33
C LEU A 210 8.67 -15.63 16.56
N THR A 211 7.36 -15.69 16.37
CA THR A 211 6.44 -14.59 16.73
C THR A 211 6.12 -14.56 18.22
N LEU A 212 6.45 -15.64 18.96
CA LEU A 212 6.12 -15.73 20.37
C LEU A 212 7.13 -15.00 21.26
N PRO A 213 6.67 -14.18 22.22
CA PRO A 213 7.54 -13.50 23.15
C PRO A 213 8.49 -14.47 23.88
N GLY A 214 9.77 -14.18 23.85
CA GLY A 214 10.79 -14.98 24.51
C GLY A 214 11.21 -16.26 23.78
N VAL A 215 10.69 -16.54 22.59
CA VAL A 215 11.10 -17.67 21.75
C VAL A 215 12.03 -17.19 20.64
N GLY A 216 13.35 -17.45 20.81
CA GLY A 216 14.35 -17.23 19.78
C GLY A 216 14.68 -18.54 19.02
N ASN A 217 15.58 -18.44 18.03
CA ASN A 217 15.92 -19.56 17.15
C ASN A 217 16.26 -20.88 17.86
N VAL A 218 17.01 -20.81 18.98
CA VAL A 218 17.41 -22.02 19.74
C VAL A 218 16.20 -22.69 20.39
N ARG A 219 15.29 -21.89 20.97
CA ARG A 219 14.07 -22.44 21.57
C ARG A 219 13.12 -22.96 20.52
N ALA A 220 12.92 -22.23 19.43
CA ALA A 220 12.11 -22.66 18.32
C ALA A 220 12.57 -24.02 17.75
N ALA A 221 13.90 -24.23 17.61
CA ALA A 221 14.44 -25.52 17.18
C ALA A 221 14.12 -26.63 18.15
N ARG A 222 14.29 -26.42 19.48
CA ARG A 222 13.99 -27.45 20.49
C ARG A 222 12.49 -27.78 20.57
N ILE A 223 11.64 -26.77 20.44
CA ILE A 223 10.19 -26.97 20.39
C ILE A 223 9.86 -27.82 19.15
N TRP A 224 10.41 -27.47 17.99
CA TRP A 224 10.20 -28.21 16.77
C TRP A 224 10.64 -29.70 16.88
N GLU A 225 11.85 -29.95 17.37
CA GLU A 225 12.35 -31.31 17.58
C GLU A 225 11.39 -32.15 18.45
N ARG A 226 10.79 -31.53 19.47
CA ARG A 226 9.83 -32.18 20.37
C ARG A 226 8.53 -32.52 19.64
N ILE A 227 7.91 -31.54 18.99
CA ILE A 227 6.61 -31.73 18.31
C ILE A 227 6.74 -32.62 17.06
N ALA A 228 7.83 -32.52 16.31
CA ALA A 228 8.06 -33.32 15.11
C ALA A 228 8.29 -34.84 15.41
N SER A 229 8.65 -35.17 16.64
CA SER A 229 8.80 -36.58 17.06
C SER A 229 7.46 -37.25 17.39
N SER A 230 6.37 -36.51 17.47
CA SER A 230 5.04 -37.04 17.70
C SER A 230 4.34 -37.49 16.42
N SER A 231 3.44 -38.50 16.55
CA SER A 231 2.55 -38.87 15.44
C SER A 231 1.48 -37.84 15.13
N ASP A 232 1.20 -36.90 16.05
CA ASP A 232 0.34 -35.76 15.87
C ASP A 232 0.99 -34.50 16.49
N PRO A 233 1.74 -33.73 15.68
CA PRO A 233 2.43 -32.52 16.14
C PRO A 233 1.52 -31.48 16.77
N LEU A 234 0.28 -31.36 16.30
CA LEU A 234 -0.68 -30.39 16.83
C LEU A 234 -1.19 -30.76 18.23
N GLN A 235 -1.38 -32.04 18.51
CA GLN A 235 -1.76 -32.51 19.86
C GLN A 235 -0.62 -32.42 20.88
N GLU A 236 0.62 -32.52 20.42
CA GLU A 236 1.81 -32.48 21.31
C GLU A 236 2.05 -31.09 21.92
N LEU A 237 1.41 -30.03 21.38
CA LEU A 237 1.59 -28.64 21.87
C LEU A 237 1.33 -28.48 23.36
N GLY A 238 0.30 -29.15 23.89
CA GLY A 238 -0.02 -29.11 25.31
C GLY A 238 1.12 -29.61 26.23
N ARG A 239 1.97 -30.52 25.72
CA ARG A 239 3.10 -31.12 26.45
C ARG A 239 4.44 -30.50 26.11
N ALA A 240 4.55 -29.85 24.95
CA ALA A 240 5.79 -29.24 24.48
C ALA A 240 6.21 -28.01 25.30
N GLY A 241 5.34 -27.51 26.15
CA GLY A 241 5.61 -26.40 27.08
C GLY A 241 6.40 -26.79 28.35
N ASP A 242 6.48 -28.07 28.71
CA ASP A 242 7.02 -28.56 29.99
C ASP A 242 8.48 -28.16 30.26
N PHE A 243 9.27 -27.90 29.21
CA PHE A 243 10.67 -27.48 29.31
C PHE A 243 10.89 -25.98 29.12
N LEU A 244 9.82 -25.21 28.90
CA LEU A 244 9.92 -23.77 28.68
C LEU A 244 10.07 -23.01 30.03
N PRO A 245 10.85 -21.94 30.04
CA PRO A 245 10.95 -21.06 31.22
C PRO A 245 9.57 -20.48 31.58
N SER A 246 9.35 -20.26 32.90
CA SER A 246 8.12 -19.67 33.42
C SER A 246 7.73 -18.33 32.76
N SER A 247 8.72 -17.56 32.28
CA SER A 247 8.48 -16.31 31.56
C SER A 247 7.89 -16.48 30.17
N VAL A 248 7.96 -17.68 29.56
CA VAL A 248 7.46 -18.00 28.22
C VAL A 248 6.13 -18.75 28.28
N LEU A 249 5.86 -19.44 29.40
CA LEU A 249 4.67 -20.29 29.55
C LEU A 249 3.34 -19.58 29.23
N PRO A 250 3.07 -18.34 29.70
CA PRO A 250 1.80 -17.68 29.41
C PRO A 250 1.56 -17.45 27.92
N SER A 251 2.61 -17.06 27.17
CA SER A 251 2.51 -16.87 25.73
C SER A 251 2.40 -18.22 24.99
N TRP A 252 3.04 -19.26 25.50
CA TRP A 252 2.94 -20.62 24.97
C TRP A 252 1.54 -21.21 25.15
N GLU A 253 0.96 -21.12 26.34
CA GLU A 253 -0.40 -21.62 26.66
C GLU A 253 -1.44 -20.93 25.75
N ARG A 254 -1.32 -19.61 25.59
CA ARG A 254 -2.18 -18.86 24.66
C ARG A 254 -2.03 -19.37 23.24
N PHE A 255 -0.80 -19.52 22.77
CA PHE A 255 -0.52 -20.02 21.42
C PHE A 255 -1.07 -21.44 21.19
N ALA A 256 -0.89 -22.34 22.15
CA ALA A 256 -1.44 -23.70 22.06
C ALA A 256 -2.97 -23.67 21.99
N GLY A 257 -3.62 -22.80 22.74
CA GLY A 257 -5.07 -22.55 22.67
C GLY A 257 -5.49 -21.97 21.31
N ASP A 258 -4.76 -21.02 20.77
CA ASP A 258 -5.00 -20.44 19.44
C ASP A 258 -4.91 -21.50 18.34
N VAL A 259 -3.90 -22.38 18.38
CA VAL A 259 -3.74 -23.47 17.41
C VAL A 259 -4.85 -24.52 17.55
N GLU A 260 -5.28 -24.86 18.76
CA GLU A 260 -6.41 -25.78 18.96
C GLU A 260 -7.72 -25.20 18.41
N ALA A 261 -7.99 -23.89 18.65
CA ALA A 261 -9.15 -23.22 18.07
C ALA A 261 -9.13 -23.22 16.53
N LEU A 262 -7.95 -23.05 15.93
CA LEU A 262 -7.77 -23.16 14.50
C LEU A 262 -8.03 -24.60 14.00
N ARG A 263 -7.58 -25.61 14.74
CA ARG A 263 -7.82 -27.02 14.41
C ARG A 263 -9.31 -27.37 14.44
N GLU A 264 -10.03 -26.93 15.48
CA GLU A 264 -11.47 -27.13 15.59
C GLU A 264 -12.28 -26.40 14.48
N ALA A 265 -11.73 -25.33 13.95
CA ALA A 265 -12.37 -24.56 12.90
C ALA A 265 -11.90 -24.94 11.48
N GLN A 266 -11.09 -25.98 11.31
CA GLN A 266 -10.42 -26.31 10.03
C GLN A 266 -11.42 -26.50 8.87
N ASP A 267 -12.60 -27.02 9.12
CA ASP A 267 -13.65 -27.24 8.12
C ASP A 267 -14.49 -25.98 7.82
N ARG A 268 -14.23 -24.86 8.49
CA ARG A 268 -14.98 -23.59 8.28
C ARG A 268 -14.44 -22.72 7.15
N GLY A 269 -13.44 -23.23 6.43
CA GLY A 269 -12.81 -22.54 5.30
C GLY A 269 -11.67 -21.59 5.71
N PRO A 270 -10.79 -21.26 4.75
CA PRO A 270 -9.55 -20.53 5.03
C PRO A 270 -9.77 -19.07 5.49
N GLY A 271 -10.85 -18.42 5.07
CA GLY A 271 -11.17 -17.07 5.51
C GLY A 271 -11.44 -16.99 7.03
N MET A 272 -12.20 -17.93 7.58
CA MET A 272 -12.45 -18.01 9.02
C MET A 272 -11.18 -18.32 9.81
N LEU A 273 -10.33 -19.20 9.28
CA LEU A 273 -9.04 -19.50 9.91
C LEU A 273 -8.15 -18.26 10.02
N LEU A 274 -8.09 -17.46 8.96
CA LEU A 274 -7.34 -16.18 8.98
C LEU A 274 -7.90 -15.22 10.02
N GLU A 275 -9.21 -15.11 10.16
CA GLU A 275 -9.82 -14.26 11.20
C GLU A 275 -9.48 -14.72 12.62
N LEU A 276 -9.44 -16.03 12.86
CA LEU A 276 -9.00 -16.57 14.14
C LEU A 276 -7.53 -16.22 14.42
N VAL A 277 -6.64 -16.32 13.43
CA VAL A 277 -5.24 -15.87 13.57
C VAL A 277 -5.18 -14.37 13.89
N LEU A 278 -5.99 -13.53 13.24
CA LEU A 278 -6.06 -12.09 13.52
C LEU A 278 -6.64 -11.75 14.90
N GLY A 279 -7.45 -12.63 15.48
CA GLY A 279 -7.94 -12.54 16.86
C GLY A 279 -7.01 -13.12 17.92
N SER A 280 -5.94 -13.81 17.51
CA SER A 280 -4.98 -14.51 18.37
C SER A 280 -3.87 -13.59 18.92
N GLY A 281 -2.90 -14.20 19.61
CA GLY A 281 -1.67 -13.54 20.08
C GLY A 281 -0.82 -12.93 18.96
N TYR A 282 -1.03 -13.31 17.71
CA TYR A 282 -0.33 -12.72 16.55
C TYR A 282 -0.60 -11.22 16.39
N ARG A 283 -1.80 -10.77 16.72
CA ARG A 283 -2.13 -9.33 16.66
C ARG A 283 -1.24 -8.51 17.57
N ASP A 284 -0.98 -8.98 18.80
CA ASP A 284 -0.12 -8.31 19.75
C ASP A 284 1.34 -8.26 19.24
N TYR A 285 1.81 -9.37 18.64
CA TYR A 285 3.12 -9.42 17.99
C TYR A 285 3.23 -8.38 16.87
N LEU A 286 2.21 -8.26 16.02
CA LEU A 286 2.20 -7.33 14.90
C LEU A 286 2.34 -5.87 15.36
N HIS A 287 1.66 -5.49 16.44
CA HIS A 287 1.80 -4.15 17.04
C HIS A 287 3.18 -3.90 17.66
N MET A 288 3.86 -4.95 18.16
CA MET A 288 5.21 -4.81 18.73
C MET A 288 6.32 -4.84 17.68
N ALA A 289 6.14 -5.60 16.61
CA ALA A 289 7.18 -5.90 15.64
C ALA A 289 7.28 -4.89 14.47
N TYR A 290 6.20 -4.14 14.22
CA TYR A 290 6.12 -3.28 13.05
C TYR A 290 5.73 -1.84 13.40
N GLU A 291 6.36 -0.87 12.71
CA GLU A 291 6.09 0.57 12.89
C GLU A 291 4.69 0.99 12.40
N ASN A 292 4.10 0.25 11.45
CA ASN A 292 2.80 0.53 10.84
C ASN A 292 1.86 -0.69 10.95
N PRO A 293 1.45 -1.09 12.17
CA PRO A 293 0.68 -2.30 12.41
C PRO A 293 -0.71 -2.25 11.76
N ASP A 294 -1.34 -1.10 11.75
CA ASP A 294 -2.70 -0.92 11.26
C ASP A 294 -2.81 -1.15 9.74
N SER A 295 -1.89 -0.60 8.96
CA SER A 295 -1.83 -0.87 7.50
C SER A 295 -1.61 -2.35 7.20
N ARG A 296 -0.83 -3.04 8.04
CA ARG A 296 -0.61 -4.48 7.90
C ARG A 296 -1.82 -5.31 8.30
N LEU A 297 -2.56 -4.87 9.32
CA LEU A 297 -3.85 -5.47 9.67
C LEU A 297 -4.85 -5.34 8.54
N GLU A 298 -4.90 -4.19 7.86
CA GLU A 298 -5.75 -3.99 6.69
C GLU A 298 -5.40 -4.99 5.58
N ASP A 299 -4.12 -5.16 5.26
CA ASP A 299 -3.65 -6.16 4.30
C ASP A 299 -4.11 -7.58 4.69
N LEU A 300 -4.02 -7.94 5.97
CA LEU A 300 -4.42 -9.25 6.48
C LEU A 300 -5.95 -9.46 6.46
N TYR A 301 -6.74 -8.43 6.75
CA TYR A 301 -8.19 -8.50 6.58
C TYR A 301 -8.58 -8.71 5.12
N GLN A 302 -7.92 -8.05 4.19
CA GLN A 302 -8.16 -8.26 2.76
C GLN A 302 -7.74 -9.67 2.31
N LEU A 303 -6.65 -10.21 2.87
CA LEU A 303 -6.27 -11.61 2.66
C LEU A 303 -7.38 -12.57 3.15
N ALA A 304 -7.98 -12.29 4.30
CA ALA A 304 -9.09 -13.08 4.83
C ALA A 304 -10.33 -13.01 3.91
N VAL A 305 -10.64 -11.83 3.36
CA VAL A 305 -11.72 -11.66 2.38
C VAL A 305 -11.44 -12.49 1.12
N LEU A 306 -10.22 -12.42 0.57
CA LEU A 306 -9.83 -13.26 -0.58
C LEU A 306 -9.99 -14.75 -0.25
N ALA A 307 -9.50 -15.17 0.91
CA ALA A 307 -9.52 -16.58 1.31
C ALA A 307 -10.95 -17.16 1.43
N ARG A 308 -11.97 -16.35 1.72
CA ARG A 308 -13.37 -16.80 1.79
C ARG A 308 -13.96 -17.32 0.47
N GLN A 309 -13.32 -17.00 -0.67
CA GLN A 309 -13.73 -17.50 -1.98
C GLN A 309 -13.36 -18.97 -2.21
N TYR A 310 -12.54 -19.52 -1.34
CA TYR A 310 -12.07 -20.88 -1.43
C TYR A 310 -12.80 -21.74 -0.39
N GLU A 311 -13.38 -22.84 -0.86
CA GLU A 311 -14.12 -23.77 0.01
C GLU A 311 -13.19 -24.50 0.97
N THR A 312 -11.95 -24.79 0.51
CA THR A 312 -10.99 -25.59 1.29
C THR A 312 -9.67 -24.86 1.47
N LEU A 313 -9.00 -25.17 2.59
CA LEU A 313 -7.66 -24.67 2.87
C LEU A 313 -6.64 -25.10 1.80
N GLU A 314 -6.78 -26.33 1.31
CA GLU A 314 -5.90 -26.89 0.28
C GLU A 314 -5.97 -26.08 -1.03
N ASN A 315 -7.20 -25.78 -1.50
CA ASN A 315 -7.42 -24.99 -2.71
C ASN A 315 -6.81 -23.58 -2.56
N PHE A 316 -7.02 -22.96 -1.41
CA PHE A 316 -6.46 -21.64 -1.14
C PHE A 316 -4.93 -21.64 -1.14
N LEU A 317 -4.29 -22.57 -0.41
CA LEU A 317 -2.83 -22.66 -0.36
C LEU A 317 -2.22 -23.02 -1.72
N SER A 318 -2.87 -23.90 -2.49
CA SER A 318 -2.44 -24.27 -3.84
C SER A 318 -2.47 -23.08 -4.79
N GLU A 319 -3.53 -22.27 -4.74
CA GLU A 319 -3.62 -21.06 -5.55
C GLU A 319 -2.53 -20.04 -5.17
N LEU A 320 -2.25 -19.88 -3.86
CA LEU A 320 -1.16 -19.01 -3.41
C LEU A 320 0.21 -19.46 -3.89
N VAL A 321 0.45 -20.77 -4.02
CA VAL A 321 1.70 -21.32 -4.60
C VAL A 321 1.78 -20.96 -6.08
N LEU A 322 0.71 -21.15 -6.84
CA LEU A 322 0.65 -20.77 -8.25
C LEU A 322 0.88 -19.26 -8.45
N LEU A 323 0.22 -18.45 -7.63
CA LEU A 323 0.47 -17.00 -7.61
C LEU A 323 1.93 -16.70 -7.22
N GLY A 324 2.50 -17.40 -6.24
CA GLY A 324 3.88 -17.22 -5.79
C GLY A 324 4.92 -17.65 -6.85
N GLU A 325 4.71 -18.74 -7.59
CA GLU A 325 5.60 -19.18 -8.67
C GLU A 325 5.53 -18.26 -9.90
N LEU A 326 4.35 -17.76 -10.25
CA LEU A 326 4.19 -16.71 -11.26
C LEU A 326 4.93 -15.42 -10.85
N TYR A 327 5.10 -15.20 -9.54
CA TYR A 327 5.80 -14.05 -8.95
C TYR A 327 7.29 -14.34 -8.69
N GLY A 328 7.77 -15.57 -8.74
CA GLY A 328 9.14 -16.00 -8.39
C GLY A 328 10.26 -15.57 -9.35
N GLN A 329 9.95 -14.89 -10.44
CA GLN A 329 10.99 -14.32 -11.29
C GLN A 329 11.60 -13.07 -10.65
N GLU A 330 12.91 -13.09 -10.52
CA GLU A 330 13.80 -12.15 -9.81
C GLU A 330 13.40 -10.67 -9.83
N VAL A 331 13.51 -10.02 -8.66
CA VAL A 331 13.61 -8.57 -8.53
C VAL A 331 14.90 -8.13 -9.24
N ARG A 332 14.80 -7.80 -10.52
CA ARG A 332 15.88 -7.09 -11.20
C ARG A 332 15.88 -5.62 -10.81
N PRO A 333 17.06 -4.98 -10.70
CA PRO A 333 17.10 -3.51 -10.52
C PRO A 333 16.31 -2.86 -11.65
N VAL A 334 15.67 -1.75 -11.33
CA VAL A 334 14.71 -1.00 -12.17
C VAL A 334 15.32 -0.62 -13.52
N VAL A 335 15.32 -1.57 -14.44
CA VAL A 335 15.35 -1.29 -15.88
C VAL A 335 13.89 -1.35 -16.31
N VAL A 336 13.34 -0.21 -16.71
CA VAL A 336 11.99 -0.15 -17.27
C VAL A 336 11.95 -1.09 -18.47
N ASP A 337 11.37 -2.26 -18.29
CA ASP A 337 11.15 -3.19 -19.40
C ASP A 337 9.95 -2.64 -20.22
N PRO A 338 10.16 -2.20 -21.46
CA PRO A 338 9.10 -1.60 -22.26
C PRO A 338 7.91 -2.52 -22.50
N GLY A 339 8.05 -3.82 -22.21
CA GLY A 339 7.02 -4.81 -22.37
C GLY A 339 6.18 -5.11 -21.12
N ARG A 340 6.32 -4.38 -19.98
CA ARG A 340 5.61 -4.68 -18.74
C ARG A 340 4.69 -3.55 -18.28
N LEU A 341 3.46 -3.92 -17.88
CA LEU A 341 2.52 -3.03 -17.19
C LEU A 341 3.05 -2.67 -15.79
N VAL A 342 2.89 -1.43 -15.36
CA VAL A 342 3.35 -0.98 -14.04
C VAL A 342 2.21 -1.01 -13.03
N LEU A 343 2.40 -1.74 -11.94
CA LEU A 343 1.53 -1.74 -10.76
C LEU A 343 2.25 -1.03 -9.62
N SER A 344 1.60 -0.04 -8.97
CA SER A 344 2.25 0.72 -7.89
C SER A 344 1.25 1.21 -6.85
N SER A 345 1.66 1.26 -5.59
CA SER A 345 0.93 2.10 -4.65
C SER A 345 1.08 3.57 -5.04
N VAL A 346 0.09 4.40 -4.70
CA VAL A 346 0.15 5.85 -4.98
C VAL A 346 1.39 6.48 -4.36
N HIS A 347 1.77 6.07 -3.14
CA HIS A 347 2.95 6.59 -2.46
C HIS A 347 4.25 6.36 -3.25
N GLN A 348 4.39 5.19 -3.86
CA GLN A 348 5.58 4.85 -4.65
C GLN A 348 5.53 5.38 -6.09
N ALA A 349 4.35 5.77 -6.54
CA ALA A 349 4.16 6.45 -7.82
C ALA A 349 4.57 7.92 -7.80
N LYS A 350 4.80 8.51 -6.59
CA LYS A 350 5.27 9.89 -6.47
C LYS A 350 6.57 10.09 -7.26
N GLY A 351 6.65 11.18 -8.01
CA GLY A 351 7.77 11.49 -8.91
C GLY A 351 7.74 10.80 -10.27
N LEU A 352 6.85 9.81 -10.47
CA LEU A 352 6.71 9.09 -11.74
C LEU A 352 5.54 9.63 -12.56
N GLU A 353 5.43 9.18 -13.84
CA GLU A 353 4.34 9.57 -14.72
C GLU A 353 4.16 8.57 -15.87
N TRP A 354 2.91 8.42 -16.33
CA TRP A 354 2.55 7.45 -17.38
C TRP A 354 1.55 8.06 -18.35
N TRP A 355 1.50 7.51 -19.55
CA TRP A 355 0.58 7.94 -20.60
C TRP A 355 -0.87 7.70 -20.16
N ALA A 356 -1.18 6.50 -19.64
CA ALA A 356 -2.47 6.17 -19.04
C ALA A 356 -2.29 5.70 -17.59
N VAL A 357 -3.20 6.14 -16.71
CA VAL A 357 -3.23 5.76 -15.31
C VAL A 357 -4.62 5.26 -14.95
N PHE A 358 -4.67 4.07 -14.37
CA PHE A 358 -5.86 3.50 -13.73
C PHE A 358 -5.70 3.62 -12.22
N VAL A 359 -6.73 4.09 -11.51
CA VAL A 359 -6.75 4.12 -10.04
C VAL A 359 -7.86 3.20 -9.57
N LEU A 360 -7.49 2.13 -8.87
CA LEU A 360 -8.40 1.11 -8.38
C LEU A 360 -9.07 1.51 -7.07
N ARG A 361 -10.26 0.95 -6.85
CA ARG A 361 -10.97 1.04 -5.56
C ARG A 361 -11.26 2.49 -5.13
N MET A 362 -11.61 3.35 -6.08
CA MET A 362 -11.99 4.75 -5.83
C MET A 362 -13.38 4.86 -5.20
N ALA A 363 -13.62 4.06 -4.17
CA ALA A 363 -14.86 3.97 -3.40
C ALA A 363 -14.70 4.59 -2.01
N GLU A 364 -15.78 5.15 -1.47
CA GLU A 364 -15.86 5.55 -0.07
C GLU A 364 -15.62 4.34 0.85
N GLY A 365 -14.73 4.50 1.84
CA GLY A 365 -14.30 3.39 2.71
C GLY A 365 -13.12 2.56 2.16
N CYS A 366 -12.65 2.84 0.92
CA CYS A 366 -11.44 2.25 0.34
C CYS A 366 -10.40 3.33 0.04
N PHE A 367 -10.82 4.42 -0.57
CA PHE A 367 -10.04 5.61 -0.83
C PHE A 367 -10.96 6.84 -0.69
N PRO A 368 -10.89 7.62 0.41
CA PRO A 368 -9.87 7.61 1.47
C PRO A 368 -9.89 6.35 2.36
N SER A 369 -8.72 6.06 2.94
CA SER A 369 -8.59 4.99 3.94
C SER A 369 -9.38 5.35 5.21
N PRO A 370 -10.23 4.44 5.73
CA PRO A 370 -10.97 4.69 6.96
C PRO A 370 -10.10 4.96 8.18
N MET A 371 -8.85 4.48 8.15
CA MET A 371 -7.90 4.69 9.23
C MET A 371 -7.34 6.10 9.21
N ALA A 372 -6.95 6.58 8.03
CA ALA A 372 -6.47 7.95 7.86
C ALA A 372 -7.53 8.98 8.30
N LEU A 373 -8.82 8.70 8.05
CA LEU A 373 -9.91 9.57 8.46
C LEU A 373 -10.14 9.69 9.99
N ARG A 374 -9.44 8.88 10.80
CA ARG A 374 -9.47 9.01 12.27
C ARG A 374 -8.53 10.09 12.79
N GLU A 375 -7.59 10.53 11.99
CA GLU A 375 -6.64 11.58 12.31
C GLU A 375 -7.22 12.95 11.95
N GLU A 376 -6.86 14.01 12.68
CA GLU A 376 -7.44 15.35 12.56
C GLU A 376 -7.27 15.95 11.14
N GLU A 377 -6.15 15.68 10.47
CA GLU A 377 -5.85 16.14 9.12
C GLU A 377 -5.88 15.02 8.06
N GLY A 378 -6.36 13.84 8.45
CA GLY A 378 -6.27 12.64 7.61
C GLY A 378 -7.04 12.76 6.30
N GLU A 379 -8.15 13.48 6.25
CA GLU A 379 -8.89 13.71 5.00
C GLU A 379 -8.08 14.58 4.02
N GLU A 380 -7.42 15.63 4.51
CA GLU A 380 -6.59 16.48 3.67
C GLU A 380 -5.34 15.75 3.15
N GLU A 381 -4.75 14.88 3.98
CA GLU A 381 -3.63 14.03 3.55
C GLU A 381 -4.09 13.03 2.48
N GLU A 382 -5.21 12.34 2.67
CA GLU A 382 -5.76 11.42 1.68
C GLU A 382 -6.15 12.13 0.37
N ARG A 383 -6.60 13.40 0.42
CA ARG A 383 -6.83 14.19 -0.78
C ARG A 383 -5.53 14.55 -1.50
N ARG A 384 -4.42 14.74 -0.77
CA ARG A 384 -3.09 14.88 -1.38
C ARG A 384 -2.63 13.55 -2.02
N VAL A 385 -2.93 12.40 -1.38
CA VAL A 385 -2.68 11.09 -2.00
C VAL A 385 -3.48 10.94 -3.29
N PHE A 386 -4.76 11.34 -3.31
CA PHE A 386 -5.58 11.35 -4.52
C PHE A 386 -5.03 12.30 -5.58
N TYR A 387 -4.62 13.50 -5.21
CA TYR A 387 -3.97 14.47 -6.10
C TYR A 387 -2.70 13.88 -6.72
N VAL A 388 -1.85 13.23 -5.93
CA VAL A 388 -0.67 12.54 -6.46
C VAL A 388 -1.09 11.47 -7.47
N ALA A 389 -2.08 10.62 -7.15
CA ALA A 389 -2.52 9.56 -8.06
C ALA A 389 -2.96 10.11 -9.43
N THR A 390 -3.80 11.13 -9.41
CA THR A 390 -4.41 11.73 -10.62
C THR A 390 -3.41 12.51 -11.46
N THR A 391 -2.47 13.21 -10.80
CA THR A 391 -1.39 13.95 -11.50
C THR A 391 -0.30 13.06 -12.09
N ARG A 392 -0.35 11.73 -11.94
CA ARG A 392 0.58 10.81 -12.61
C ARG A 392 0.20 10.56 -14.07
N ALA A 393 -1.05 10.84 -14.44
CA ALA A 393 -1.55 10.65 -15.78
C ALA A 393 -1.11 11.78 -16.73
N GLN A 394 -0.63 11.38 -17.90
CA GLN A 394 -0.27 12.32 -18.96
C GLN A 394 -1.44 12.57 -19.92
N GLN A 395 -2.12 11.51 -20.39
CA GLN A 395 -3.12 11.55 -21.45
C GLN A 395 -4.47 11.01 -21.02
N GLU A 396 -4.52 9.85 -20.37
CA GLU A 396 -5.75 9.21 -19.93
C GLU A 396 -5.74 8.87 -18.46
N LEU A 397 -6.84 9.17 -17.78
CA LEU A 397 -7.06 8.89 -16.37
C LEU A 397 -8.36 8.10 -16.20
N TYR A 398 -8.26 6.93 -15.58
CA TYR A 398 -9.37 6.02 -15.29
C TYR A 398 -9.52 5.88 -13.78
N LEU A 399 -10.69 6.22 -13.25
CA LEU A 399 -11.05 6.11 -11.84
C LEU A 399 -12.12 5.03 -11.70
N LEU A 400 -11.77 3.91 -11.07
CA LEU A 400 -12.68 2.76 -10.96
C LEU A 400 -13.16 2.59 -9.53
N TYR A 401 -14.45 2.28 -9.37
CA TYR A 401 -14.97 1.90 -8.07
C TYR A 401 -15.97 0.76 -8.17
N PRO A 402 -15.88 -0.26 -7.31
CA PRO A 402 -16.88 -1.31 -7.22
C PRO A 402 -18.12 -0.79 -6.50
N ILE A 403 -19.31 -1.15 -7.00
CA ILE A 403 -20.61 -0.84 -6.37
C ILE A 403 -20.85 -1.76 -5.18
N THR A 404 -20.34 -2.99 -5.24
CA THR A 404 -20.47 -3.98 -4.16
C THR A 404 -19.09 -4.44 -3.68
N ASP A 405 -18.98 -4.64 -2.38
CA ASP A 405 -17.82 -5.27 -1.74
C ASP A 405 -18.28 -6.17 -0.59
N TYR A 406 -17.39 -6.98 -0.05
CA TYR A 406 -17.65 -7.87 1.06
C TYR A 406 -17.01 -7.35 2.33
N THR A 407 -17.79 -7.28 3.42
CA THR A 407 -17.21 -7.05 4.75
C THR A 407 -16.36 -8.23 5.19
N PRO A 408 -15.47 -8.05 6.16
CA PRO A 408 -14.78 -9.16 6.80
C PRO A 408 -15.74 -10.25 7.34
N SER A 409 -16.97 -9.91 7.72
CA SER A 409 -18.01 -10.87 8.14
C SER A 409 -18.74 -11.58 6.98
N GLY A 410 -18.39 -11.29 5.71
CA GLY A 410 -19.01 -11.91 4.52
C GLY A 410 -20.32 -11.28 4.08
N SER A 411 -20.74 -10.19 4.70
CA SER A 411 -21.93 -9.45 4.25
C SER A 411 -21.59 -8.56 3.07
N VAL A 412 -22.51 -8.48 2.09
CA VAL A 412 -22.36 -7.54 0.97
C VAL A 412 -22.62 -6.11 1.44
N VAL A 413 -21.74 -5.19 1.09
CA VAL A 413 -21.88 -3.74 1.31
C VAL A 413 -22.03 -3.06 -0.03
N LEU A 414 -22.91 -2.08 -0.10
CA LEU A 414 -22.99 -1.17 -1.23
C LEU A 414 -22.02 0.00 -1.01
N LEU A 415 -21.19 0.24 -2.01
CA LEU A 415 -20.21 1.33 -2.03
C LEU A 415 -20.68 2.43 -3.00
N GLY A 416 -20.30 3.66 -2.71
CA GLY A 416 -20.40 4.78 -3.63
C GLY A 416 -19.01 5.26 -4.05
N PRO A 417 -18.93 6.17 -5.04
CA PRO A 417 -17.66 6.74 -5.43
C PRO A 417 -17.02 7.52 -4.26
N SER A 418 -15.71 7.56 -4.23
CA SER A 418 -14.92 8.33 -3.27
C SER A 418 -15.44 9.77 -3.13
N ARG A 419 -15.41 10.31 -1.90
CA ARG A 419 -15.75 11.71 -1.64
C ARG A 419 -14.93 12.67 -2.49
N PHE A 420 -13.68 12.35 -2.81
CA PHE A 420 -12.79 13.18 -3.63
C PHE A 420 -13.25 13.28 -5.09
N ILE A 421 -14.06 12.35 -5.56
CA ILE A 421 -14.72 12.41 -6.86
C ILE A 421 -16.04 13.18 -6.73
N ARG A 422 -16.82 12.92 -5.67
CA ARG A 422 -18.13 13.57 -5.45
C ARG A 422 -18.04 15.06 -5.20
N GLU A 423 -16.91 15.58 -4.71
CA GLU A 423 -16.68 17.00 -4.49
C GLU A 423 -16.29 17.77 -5.76
N VAL A 424 -16.03 17.04 -6.87
CA VAL A 424 -15.69 17.63 -8.17
C VAL A 424 -16.95 17.69 -9.06
N GLU A 425 -17.11 18.78 -9.81
CA GLU A 425 -18.23 18.93 -10.73
C GLU A 425 -18.28 17.80 -11.77
N GLU A 426 -19.46 17.25 -12.02
CA GLU A 426 -19.67 16.17 -12.99
C GLU A 426 -19.27 16.56 -14.42
N SER A 427 -19.24 17.85 -14.71
CA SER A 427 -18.77 18.40 -15.99
C SER A 427 -17.30 18.12 -16.27
N LEU A 428 -16.47 17.83 -15.23
CA LEU A 428 -15.03 17.64 -15.34
C LEU A 428 -14.60 16.18 -15.57
N TYR A 429 -15.52 15.21 -15.53
CA TYR A 429 -15.24 13.81 -15.84
C TYR A 429 -16.35 13.18 -16.67
N GLN A 430 -16.13 12.00 -17.19
CA GLN A 430 -17.09 11.23 -17.97
C GLN A 430 -17.38 9.90 -17.29
N VAL A 431 -18.67 9.62 -17.03
CA VAL A 431 -19.09 8.32 -16.50
C VAL A 431 -19.20 7.33 -17.66
N VAL A 432 -18.53 6.18 -17.51
CA VAL A 432 -18.55 5.08 -18.48
C VAL A 432 -19.19 3.86 -17.83
N GLN A 433 -20.28 3.37 -18.40
CA GLN A 433 -20.93 2.15 -17.93
C GLN A 433 -20.31 0.93 -18.60
N VAL A 434 -19.92 -0.05 -17.80
CA VAL A 434 -19.45 -1.35 -18.28
C VAL A 434 -20.67 -2.19 -18.62
N LYS A 435 -20.79 -2.60 -19.88
CA LYS A 435 -21.81 -3.57 -20.29
C LYS A 435 -21.24 -4.97 -20.14
N GLU A 436 -21.99 -5.87 -19.54
CA GLU A 436 -21.70 -7.30 -19.64
C GLU A 436 -21.94 -7.75 -21.09
N GLU A 437 -20.94 -8.43 -21.66
CA GLU A 437 -21.14 -9.24 -22.88
C GLU A 437 -21.55 -10.67 -22.50
#